data_a422efe2cfbc7ffe599eb429be79bc4f
#
_entry.id   a422efe2cfbc7ffe599eb429be79bc4f
#
_cell.length_a   1.000
_cell.length_b   1.000
_cell.length_c   1.000
_cell.angle_alpha   90.00
_cell.angle_beta   90.00
_cell.angle_gamma   90.00
#
_symmetry.space_group_name_H-M   'P 1'
#
loop_
_entity.id
_entity.type
_entity.pdbx_description
1 polymer ?
#
loop_
_entity_poly.entity_id
_entity_poly.type
_entity_poly.pdbx_seq_one_letter_code
_entity_poly.pdbx_strand_id
1 'polypeptide(L)'
;MGAQAQGAIGRDAEGLETFTSDWAWLVPLCARLTSDLTVAEDLAQETLIVAWQRAHELRDPAARQAWLAGIARRRCLMWARRHQREARHLVGVHDGPVAREATALSLDDVGDGVDVELQVERDELAALLDRALAALPPDTGRALIRHYVDGWPQAAVAARLGVSTGAVAVRLHRGKLALRQVLATQLRQEAAGYALPIAGTAPWQDTRLWCPRCGQRRLVGQLRASVGELLLRCADDACASLSQDLVVEGQWGGLLAGLNGYKSALSRIMRWVDHHCLRALPAGHPIPYRHCGHSTSIRPGPPEDTPWRGGLEGFHVRCAVCRHTDWYPLRELCLCTSEGQRFWREYPRIRALPVREVDVAGRPALLTRYQSVDLRAHLDIVVARDTYDILDMRRSRP
;
A
#
# COMPACT_ATOMS: atom_id res chain seq x y z
N MET A 1 17.43 37.83 -45.22
CA MET A 1 16.38 37.75 -44.15
C MET A 1 15.83 36.32 -44.01
N GLY A 2 16.70 35.30 -43.85
CA GLY A 2 16.27 33.89 -43.79
C GLY A 2 16.81 33.08 -42.62
N ALA A 3 17.72 33.61 -41.83
CA ALA A 3 18.40 32.83 -40.78
C ALA A 3 17.80 32.99 -39.36
N GLN A 4 16.92 33.96 -39.14
CA GLN A 4 16.28 34.16 -37.81
C GLN A 4 14.99 33.39 -37.57
N ALA A 5 14.32 32.91 -38.62
CA ALA A 5 13.06 32.14 -38.48
C ALA A 5 13.27 30.65 -38.17
N GLN A 6 14.39 30.04 -38.58
CA GLN A 6 14.68 28.63 -38.30
C GLN A 6 15.12 28.36 -36.83
N GLY A 7 15.66 29.39 -36.15
CA GLY A 7 16.08 29.27 -34.73
C GLY A 7 14.93 29.36 -33.74
N ALA A 8 13.75 29.86 -34.12
CA ALA A 8 12.58 29.96 -33.25
C ALA A 8 11.79 28.64 -33.23
N ILE A 9 11.60 28.01 -34.38
CA ILE A 9 10.83 26.76 -34.56
C ILE A 9 11.54 25.59 -33.83
N GLY A 10 12.88 25.53 -33.84
CA GLY A 10 13.64 24.50 -33.13
C GLY A 10 13.53 24.60 -31.62
N ARG A 11 13.48 25.79 -31.05
CA ARG A 11 13.35 26.04 -29.60
C ARG A 11 11.95 25.73 -29.09
N ASP A 12 10.93 25.93 -29.91
CA ASP A 12 9.54 25.63 -29.54
C ASP A 12 9.28 24.11 -29.58
N ALA A 13 9.90 23.37 -30.50
CA ALA A 13 9.79 21.91 -30.58
C ALA A 13 10.50 21.21 -29.43
N GLU A 14 11.72 21.60 -29.07
CA GLU A 14 12.45 21.07 -27.90
C GLU A 14 11.73 21.44 -26.58
N GLY A 15 11.11 22.60 -26.51
CA GLY A 15 10.29 23.02 -25.39
C GLY A 15 9.05 22.15 -25.22
N LEU A 16 8.39 21.78 -26.33
CA LEU A 16 7.19 20.98 -26.33
C LEU A 16 7.47 19.51 -25.95
N GLU A 17 8.55 18.92 -26.46
CA GLU A 17 8.99 17.57 -26.12
C GLU A 17 9.38 17.46 -24.63
N THR A 18 10.06 18.45 -24.12
CA THR A 18 10.44 18.53 -22.71
C THR A 18 9.21 18.67 -21.80
N PHE A 19 8.23 19.47 -22.22
CA PHE A 19 6.95 19.64 -21.52
C PHE A 19 6.15 18.35 -21.46
N THR A 20 6.00 17.64 -22.60
CA THR A 20 5.29 16.36 -22.67
C THR A 20 5.96 15.29 -21.83
N SER A 21 7.29 15.24 -21.82
CA SER A 21 8.07 14.33 -21.00
C SER A 21 7.91 14.62 -19.51
N ASP A 22 7.95 15.89 -19.09
CA ASP A 22 7.73 16.27 -17.70
C ASP A 22 6.29 15.98 -17.25
N TRP A 23 5.30 16.23 -18.09
CA TRP A 23 3.89 15.94 -17.81
C TRP A 23 3.65 14.46 -17.56
N ALA A 24 4.21 13.60 -18.39
CA ALA A 24 3.99 12.15 -18.34
C ALA A 24 4.36 11.50 -17.01
N TRP A 25 5.32 12.05 -16.27
CA TRP A 25 5.71 11.55 -14.95
C TRP A 25 5.19 12.39 -13.77
N LEU A 26 4.90 13.69 -13.99
CA LEU A 26 4.36 14.57 -12.96
C LEU A 26 2.93 14.21 -12.58
N VAL A 27 2.06 13.91 -13.55
CA VAL A 27 0.67 13.50 -13.26
C VAL A 27 0.62 12.25 -12.39
N PRO A 28 1.31 11.14 -12.71
CA PRO A 28 1.40 10.00 -11.80
C PRO A 28 2.02 10.32 -10.43
N LEU A 29 2.97 11.24 -10.35
CA LEU A 29 3.53 11.68 -9.09
C LEU A 29 2.49 12.41 -8.23
N CYS A 30 1.76 13.38 -8.82
CA CYS A 30 0.72 14.13 -8.13
C CYS A 30 -0.46 13.22 -7.72
N ALA A 31 -0.89 12.30 -8.60
CA ALA A 31 -1.92 11.31 -8.30
C ALA A 31 -1.55 10.44 -7.10
N ARG A 32 -0.30 10.02 -7.02
CA ARG A 32 0.22 9.25 -5.88
C ARG A 32 0.25 10.06 -4.58
N LEU A 33 0.47 11.38 -4.66
CA LEU A 33 0.56 12.26 -3.49
C LEU A 33 -0.80 12.74 -2.99
N THR A 34 -1.81 12.80 -3.86
CA THR A 34 -3.15 13.30 -3.54
C THR A 34 -4.19 12.20 -3.44
N SER A 35 -3.92 11.03 -4.04
CA SER A 35 -4.89 9.94 -4.23
C SER A 35 -6.12 10.34 -5.05
N ASP A 36 -6.01 11.41 -5.83
CA ASP A 36 -7.07 11.94 -6.69
C ASP A 36 -6.50 12.27 -8.08
N LEU A 37 -7.00 11.58 -9.11
CA LEU A 37 -6.54 11.73 -10.48
C LEU A 37 -6.95 13.07 -11.11
N THR A 38 -8.13 13.57 -10.77
CA THR A 38 -8.65 14.84 -11.31
C THR A 38 -7.81 16.01 -10.82
N VAL A 39 -7.52 16.01 -9.53
CA VAL A 39 -6.67 17.02 -8.89
C VAL A 39 -5.21 16.88 -9.29
N ALA A 40 -4.77 15.65 -9.61
CA ALA A 40 -3.38 15.39 -9.98
C ALA A 40 -2.97 16.12 -11.27
N GLU A 41 -3.86 16.18 -12.25
CA GLU A 41 -3.63 16.91 -13.50
C GLU A 41 -3.48 18.41 -13.25
N ASP A 42 -4.37 18.99 -12.45
CA ASP A 42 -4.32 20.41 -12.07
C ASP A 42 -3.01 20.74 -11.32
N LEU A 43 -2.63 19.92 -10.36
CA LEU A 43 -1.41 20.12 -9.58
C LEU A 43 -0.13 19.90 -10.41
N ALA A 44 -0.16 19.00 -11.39
CA ALA A 44 0.93 18.83 -12.34
C ALA A 44 1.06 20.07 -13.22
N GLN A 45 -0.06 20.61 -13.72
CA GLN A 45 -0.09 21.86 -14.48
C GLN A 45 0.43 23.04 -13.66
N GLU A 46 -0.06 23.22 -12.43
CA GLU A 46 0.45 24.24 -11.53
C GLU A 46 1.94 24.10 -11.25
N THR A 47 2.43 22.86 -11.11
CA THR A 47 3.86 22.58 -10.93
C THR A 47 4.68 23.06 -12.11
N LEU A 48 4.23 22.82 -13.33
CA LEU A 48 4.92 23.25 -14.55
C LEU A 48 4.89 24.78 -14.72
N ILE A 49 3.76 25.43 -14.39
CA ILE A 49 3.65 26.89 -14.39
C ILE A 49 4.66 27.51 -13.41
N VAL A 50 4.74 26.98 -12.18
CA VAL A 50 5.71 27.47 -11.19
C VAL A 50 7.15 27.19 -11.62
N ALA A 51 7.40 26.04 -12.21
CA ALA A 51 8.71 25.68 -12.74
C ALA A 51 9.13 26.64 -13.87
N TRP A 52 8.23 26.96 -14.77
CA TRP A 52 8.48 27.95 -15.82
C TRP A 52 8.80 29.34 -15.27
N GLN A 53 8.01 29.81 -14.30
CA GLN A 53 8.25 31.11 -13.65
C GLN A 53 9.60 31.16 -12.91
N ARG A 54 10.09 30.02 -12.41
CA ARG A 54 11.31 29.87 -11.61
C ARG A 54 12.43 29.16 -12.36
N ALA A 55 12.38 29.10 -13.68
CA ALA A 55 13.37 28.39 -14.49
C ALA A 55 14.80 28.87 -14.24
N HIS A 56 14.97 30.20 -13.88
CA HIS A 56 16.25 30.80 -13.53
C HIS A 56 16.87 30.26 -12.21
N GLU A 57 16.08 29.60 -11.36
CA GLU A 57 16.57 28.97 -10.13
C GLU A 57 17.23 27.61 -10.39
N LEU A 58 16.97 26.99 -11.54
CA LEU A 58 17.55 25.71 -11.94
C LEU A 58 18.97 25.92 -12.47
N ARG A 59 19.97 25.70 -11.59
CA ARG A 59 21.38 25.87 -11.95
C ARG A 59 21.97 24.71 -12.73
N ASP A 60 21.46 23.51 -12.51
CA ASP A 60 21.92 22.27 -13.12
C ASP A 60 20.76 21.58 -13.87
N PRO A 61 20.82 21.51 -15.21
CA PRO A 61 19.81 20.81 -16.00
C PRO A 61 19.61 19.34 -15.61
N ALA A 62 20.66 18.66 -15.16
CA ALA A 62 20.56 17.26 -14.71
C ALA A 62 19.72 17.11 -13.44
N ALA A 63 19.60 18.17 -12.63
CA ALA A 63 18.76 18.18 -11.42
C ALA A 63 17.29 18.54 -11.70
N ARG A 64 16.89 18.77 -12.97
CA ARG A 64 15.54 19.23 -13.37
C ARG A 64 14.44 18.37 -12.79
N GLN A 65 14.52 17.04 -12.94
CA GLN A 65 13.50 16.13 -12.46
C GLN A 65 13.33 16.16 -10.94
N ALA A 66 14.43 16.19 -10.20
CA ALA A 66 14.41 16.28 -8.74
C ALA A 66 13.84 17.64 -8.26
N TRP A 67 14.15 18.71 -8.98
CA TRP A 67 13.66 20.04 -8.70
C TRP A 67 12.14 20.16 -8.95
N LEU A 68 11.66 19.68 -10.10
CA LEU A 68 10.23 19.59 -10.40
C LEU A 68 9.47 18.74 -9.38
N ALA A 69 10.01 17.58 -9.00
CA ALA A 69 9.43 16.74 -7.96
C ALA A 69 9.32 17.46 -6.60
N GLY A 70 10.27 18.34 -6.28
CA GLY A 70 10.23 19.21 -5.10
C GLY A 70 9.06 20.20 -5.14
N ILE A 71 8.84 20.84 -6.30
CA ILE A 71 7.72 21.76 -6.51
C ILE A 71 6.38 21.00 -6.42
N ALA A 72 6.25 19.87 -7.11
CA ALA A 72 5.05 19.02 -7.10
C ALA A 72 4.66 18.60 -5.68
N ARG A 73 5.61 18.07 -4.91
CA ARG A 73 5.36 17.66 -3.50
C ARG A 73 4.85 18.79 -2.65
N ARG A 74 5.41 19.99 -2.82
CA ARG A 74 4.98 21.18 -2.08
C ARG A 74 3.54 21.58 -2.46
N ARG A 75 3.20 21.54 -3.75
CA ARG A 75 1.84 21.83 -4.24
C ARG A 75 0.82 20.83 -3.72
N CYS A 76 1.09 19.55 -3.85
CA CYS A 76 0.22 18.49 -3.32
C CYS A 76 0.02 18.61 -1.80
N LEU A 77 1.08 18.91 -1.04
CA LEU A 77 0.98 19.11 0.40
C LEU A 77 0.13 20.35 0.77
N MET A 78 0.25 21.44 0.02
CA MET A 78 -0.59 22.64 0.25
C MET A 78 -2.05 22.37 -0.08
N TRP A 79 -2.33 21.64 -1.17
CA TRP A 79 -3.66 21.21 -1.52
C TRP A 79 -4.27 20.30 -0.44
N ALA A 80 -3.56 19.27 0.01
CA ALA A 80 -4.02 18.37 1.06
C ALA A 80 -4.37 19.12 2.36
N ARG A 81 -3.55 20.09 2.77
CA ARG A 81 -3.82 20.93 3.96
C ARG A 81 -5.06 21.81 3.79
N ARG A 82 -5.30 22.34 2.58
CA ARG A 82 -6.49 23.14 2.28
C ARG A 82 -7.74 22.26 2.31
N HIS A 83 -7.69 21.10 1.65
CA HIS A 83 -8.81 20.16 1.58
C HIS A 83 -9.19 19.60 2.95
N GLN A 84 -8.21 19.30 3.81
CA GLN A 84 -8.48 18.90 5.20
C GLN A 84 -9.16 20.01 6.02
N ARG A 85 -8.86 21.28 5.76
CA ARG A 85 -9.55 22.40 6.41
C ARG A 85 -10.99 22.55 5.89
N GLU A 86 -11.19 22.44 4.60
CA GLU A 86 -12.50 22.52 3.94
C GLU A 86 -13.40 21.35 4.38
N ALA A 87 -12.86 20.12 4.44
CA ALA A 87 -13.58 18.94 4.95
C ALA A 87 -14.03 19.09 6.42
N ARG A 88 -13.21 19.73 7.27
CA ARG A 88 -13.59 20.02 8.67
C ARG A 88 -14.70 21.07 8.78
N HIS A 89 -14.86 21.95 7.80
CA HIS A 89 -15.93 22.95 7.75
C HIS A 89 -17.22 22.42 7.11
N LEU A 90 -17.16 21.33 6.33
CA LEU A 90 -18.28 20.76 5.59
C LEU A 90 -19.01 19.61 6.32
N VAL A 91 -18.58 19.21 7.51
CA VAL A 91 -19.30 18.22 8.36
C VAL A 91 -20.64 18.74 8.88
N GLY A 92 -21.20 19.77 8.30
CA GLY A 92 -22.43 20.44 8.72
C GLY A 92 -23.58 20.49 7.72
N VAL A 93 -23.54 19.96 6.49
CA VAL A 93 -24.72 20.03 5.57
C VAL A 93 -24.71 18.92 4.50
N HIS A 94 -25.68 18.02 4.65
CA HIS A 94 -26.50 17.26 3.67
C HIS A 94 -25.96 16.53 2.44
N ASP A 95 -26.46 15.28 2.37
CA ASP A 95 -26.72 14.29 1.34
C ASP A 95 -26.99 14.77 -0.09
N GLY A 96 -26.49 14.00 -1.07
CA GLY A 96 -26.97 13.90 -2.43
C GLY A 96 -26.10 13.04 -3.33
N PRO A 97 -26.64 11.97 -3.97
CA PRO A 97 -25.84 11.05 -4.75
C PRO A 97 -25.67 11.52 -6.20
N VAL A 98 -24.45 11.57 -6.69
CA VAL A 98 -24.16 11.65 -8.14
C VAL A 98 -23.26 10.50 -8.52
N ALA A 99 -23.74 9.70 -9.44
CA ALA A 99 -23.12 8.53 -10.00
C ALA A 99 -21.73 8.82 -10.58
N ARG A 100 -20.76 8.01 -10.21
CA ARG A 100 -19.46 7.90 -10.89
C ARG A 100 -19.32 6.50 -11.41
N GLU A 101 -19.27 6.36 -12.72
CA GLU A 101 -18.86 5.15 -13.42
C GLU A 101 -17.40 4.86 -13.05
N ALA A 102 -17.19 3.67 -12.53
CA ALA A 102 -15.92 3.28 -11.95
C ALA A 102 -15.16 2.30 -12.82
N THR A 103 -13.88 2.49 -12.90
CA THR A 103 -12.94 1.46 -13.32
C THR A 103 -11.73 1.46 -12.40
N ALA A 104 -11.93 1.19 -11.13
CA ALA A 104 -10.87 0.80 -10.18
C ALA A 104 -11.54 0.28 -8.93
N LEU A 105 -10.96 -0.75 -8.31
CA LEU A 105 -11.30 -1.13 -6.94
C LEU A 105 -11.19 0.11 -6.06
N SER A 106 -12.33 0.64 -5.61
CA SER A 106 -12.39 1.82 -4.76
C SER A 106 -12.45 1.42 -3.30
N LEU A 107 -11.92 2.27 -2.43
CA LEU A 107 -12.06 2.13 -0.97
C LEU A 107 -13.52 2.22 -0.53
N ASP A 108 -14.39 2.85 -1.33
CA ASP A 108 -15.82 2.97 -1.07
C ASP A 108 -16.52 1.60 -1.06
N ASP A 109 -15.93 0.58 -1.70
CA ASP A 109 -16.40 -0.82 -1.65
C ASP A 109 -16.17 -1.50 -0.29
N VAL A 110 -15.47 -0.87 0.65
CA VAL A 110 -15.11 -1.46 1.96
C VAL A 110 -15.93 -0.89 3.13
N GLY A 111 -17.00 -0.14 2.84
CA GLY A 111 -17.95 0.40 3.84
C GLY A 111 -17.57 1.78 4.36
N ASP A 112 -18.59 2.59 4.63
CA ASP A 112 -18.53 3.93 5.20
C ASP A 112 -17.68 3.96 6.47
N GLY A 113 -16.50 4.50 6.39
CA GLY A 113 -15.64 4.66 7.57
C GLY A 113 -14.29 5.26 7.22
N VAL A 114 -13.74 5.98 8.17
CA VAL A 114 -12.32 6.36 8.22
C VAL A 114 -11.50 5.14 7.86
N ASP A 115 -10.58 5.27 6.88
CA ASP A 115 -9.63 4.23 6.50
C ASP A 115 -8.74 3.88 7.72
N VAL A 116 -9.25 2.94 8.52
CA VAL A 116 -8.66 2.57 9.81
C VAL A 116 -7.22 2.09 9.63
N GLU A 117 -6.93 1.35 8.55
CA GLU A 117 -5.57 0.89 8.27
C GLU A 117 -4.64 2.04 7.97
N LEU A 118 -5.08 2.98 7.16
CA LEU A 118 -4.29 4.16 6.83
C LEU A 118 -4.10 5.06 8.06
N GLN A 119 -5.10 5.17 8.92
CA GLN A 119 -5.00 5.94 10.15
C GLN A 119 -4.04 5.26 11.13
N VAL A 120 -4.18 3.96 11.38
CA VAL A 120 -3.27 3.19 12.23
C VAL A 120 -1.84 3.26 11.71
N GLU A 121 -1.63 3.12 10.39
CA GLU A 121 -0.31 3.25 9.79
C GLU A 121 0.27 4.65 10.00
N ARG A 122 -0.53 5.70 9.83
CA ARG A 122 -0.09 7.08 10.07
C ARG A 122 0.33 7.31 11.51
N ASP A 123 -0.44 6.79 12.46
CA ASP A 123 -0.14 6.92 13.88
C ASP A 123 1.12 6.14 14.27
N GLU A 124 1.30 4.93 13.76
CA GLU A 124 2.50 4.12 13.95
C GLU A 124 3.74 4.79 13.32
N LEU A 125 3.62 5.35 12.11
CA LEU A 125 4.69 6.09 11.44
C LEU A 125 5.04 7.39 12.17
N ALA A 126 4.04 8.11 12.68
CA ALA A 126 4.26 9.31 13.50
C ALA A 126 5.04 8.95 14.76
N ALA A 127 4.63 7.91 15.48
CA ALA A 127 5.34 7.44 16.68
C ALA A 127 6.77 6.96 16.38
N LEU A 128 7.01 6.31 15.24
CA LEU A 128 8.34 5.93 14.79
C LEU A 128 9.20 7.15 14.47
N LEU A 129 8.64 8.15 13.78
CA LEU A 129 9.31 9.39 13.44
C LEU A 129 9.66 10.20 14.69
N ASP A 130 8.76 10.29 15.67
CA ASP A 130 9.00 10.99 16.95
C ASP A 130 10.17 10.38 17.70
N ARG A 131 10.24 9.04 17.78
CA ARG A 131 11.39 8.35 18.39
C ARG A 131 12.70 8.58 17.63
N ALA A 132 12.63 8.59 16.29
CA ALA A 132 13.81 8.85 15.47
C ALA A 132 14.29 10.31 15.61
N LEU A 133 13.37 11.26 15.71
CA LEU A 133 13.68 12.68 15.96
C LEU A 133 14.23 12.91 17.37
N ALA A 134 13.73 12.20 18.38
CA ALA A 134 14.23 12.27 19.75
C ALA A 134 15.67 11.77 19.90
N ALA A 135 16.13 10.90 18.98
CA ALA A 135 17.52 10.44 18.95
C ALA A 135 18.50 11.45 18.32
N LEU A 136 17.99 12.56 17.74
CA LEU A 136 18.82 13.62 17.15
C LEU A 136 19.13 14.70 18.18
N PRO A 137 20.21 15.51 17.95
CA PRO A 137 20.45 16.70 18.76
C PRO A 137 19.20 17.60 18.76
N PRO A 138 18.80 18.17 19.93
CA PRO A 138 17.51 18.85 20.09
C PRO A 138 17.27 19.98 19.08
N ASP A 139 18.30 20.76 18.75
CA ASP A 139 18.18 21.85 17.77
C ASP A 139 17.97 21.35 16.33
N THR A 140 18.54 20.18 16.01
CA THR A 140 18.38 19.56 14.71
C THR A 140 16.98 18.98 14.57
N GLY A 141 16.49 18.26 15.56
CA GLY A 141 15.12 17.76 15.61
C GLY A 141 14.10 18.89 15.49
N ARG A 142 14.27 19.99 16.28
CA ARG A 142 13.41 21.17 16.21
C ARG A 142 13.43 21.84 14.82
N ALA A 143 14.58 21.96 14.19
CA ALA A 143 14.69 22.52 12.85
C ALA A 143 13.96 21.67 11.81
N LEU A 144 14.10 20.35 11.89
CA LEU A 144 13.41 19.40 10.99
C LEU A 144 11.88 19.51 11.16
N ILE A 145 11.38 19.47 12.41
CA ILE A 145 9.95 19.57 12.71
C ILE A 145 9.40 20.89 12.14
N ARG A 146 9.99 22.02 12.51
CA ARG A 146 9.51 23.33 12.07
C ARG A 146 9.49 23.49 10.56
N HIS A 147 10.52 22.99 9.88
CA HIS A 147 10.59 23.15 8.43
C HIS A 147 9.71 22.16 7.68
N TYR A 148 9.74 20.85 8.04
CA TYR A 148 9.05 19.81 7.27
C TYR A 148 7.65 19.49 7.78
N VAL A 149 7.39 19.62 9.09
CA VAL A 149 6.08 19.34 9.68
C VAL A 149 5.24 20.61 9.78
N ASP A 150 5.79 21.69 10.41
CA ASP A 150 5.06 22.95 10.60
C ASP A 150 5.06 23.81 9.33
N GLY A 151 5.90 23.50 8.33
CA GLY A 151 5.95 24.18 7.04
C GLY A 151 6.61 25.55 7.07
N TRP A 152 7.43 25.84 8.09
CA TRP A 152 8.10 27.12 8.19
C TRP A 152 9.17 27.29 7.10
N PRO A 153 9.26 28.48 6.47
CA PRO A 153 10.37 28.79 5.57
C PRO A 153 11.70 28.82 6.33
N GLN A 154 12.80 28.49 5.67
CA GLN A 154 14.13 28.42 6.31
C GLN A 154 14.52 29.75 7.00
N ALA A 155 14.11 30.87 6.43
CA ALA A 155 14.35 32.20 7.02
C ALA A 155 13.65 32.34 8.41
N ALA A 156 12.42 31.87 8.55
CA ALA A 156 11.70 31.90 9.82
C ALA A 156 12.32 30.94 10.86
N VAL A 157 12.77 29.76 10.42
CA VAL A 157 13.52 28.84 11.27
C VAL A 157 14.84 29.44 11.73
N ALA A 158 15.55 30.13 10.82
CA ALA A 158 16.81 30.81 11.10
C ALA A 158 16.64 31.93 12.15
N ALA A 159 15.65 32.80 11.95
CA ALA A 159 15.32 33.85 12.91
C ALA A 159 15.00 33.31 14.30
N ARG A 160 14.25 32.20 14.37
CA ARG A 160 13.85 31.57 15.64
C ARG A 160 15.01 30.86 16.36
N LEU A 161 15.98 30.34 15.60
CA LEU A 161 17.16 29.67 16.17
C LEU A 161 18.35 30.58 16.35
N GLY A 162 18.25 31.86 15.95
CA GLY A 162 19.34 32.83 16.06
C GLY A 162 20.55 32.52 15.17
N VAL A 163 20.33 31.88 14.00
CA VAL A 163 21.40 31.45 13.07
C VAL A 163 21.12 31.95 11.65
N SER A 164 22.11 31.88 10.75
CA SER A 164 21.91 32.26 9.35
C SER A 164 21.04 31.20 8.61
N THR A 165 20.38 31.63 7.53
CA THR A 165 19.62 30.73 6.65
C THR A 165 20.47 29.62 6.04
N GLY A 166 21.74 29.93 5.69
CA GLY A 166 22.71 28.95 5.23
C GLY A 166 23.03 27.89 6.30
N ALA A 167 23.16 28.31 7.56
CA ALA A 167 23.37 27.39 8.67
C ALA A 167 22.15 26.48 8.88
N VAL A 168 20.90 26.98 8.71
CA VAL A 168 19.69 26.17 8.74
C VAL A 168 19.69 25.15 7.61
N ALA A 169 20.02 25.55 6.38
CA ALA A 169 20.08 24.62 5.23
C ALA A 169 21.04 23.45 5.47
N VAL A 170 22.24 23.74 5.97
CA VAL A 170 23.23 22.71 6.34
C VAL A 170 22.72 21.82 7.48
N ARG A 171 22.08 22.41 8.52
CA ARG A 171 21.51 21.67 9.65
C ARG A 171 20.38 20.74 9.21
N LEU A 172 19.49 21.19 8.32
CA LEU A 172 18.41 20.37 7.74
C LEU A 172 18.99 19.24 6.90
N HIS A 173 20.01 19.48 6.10
CA HIS A 173 20.67 18.44 5.29
C HIS A 173 21.30 17.37 6.18
N ARG A 174 22.16 17.77 7.12
CA ARG A 174 22.80 16.87 8.07
C ARG A 174 21.78 16.14 8.95
N GLY A 175 20.73 16.82 9.38
CA GLY A 175 19.65 16.25 10.16
C GLY A 175 18.90 15.14 9.42
N LYS A 176 18.63 15.32 8.12
CA LYS A 176 18.04 14.24 7.30
C LYS A 176 18.94 13.03 7.17
N LEU A 177 20.24 13.22 7.01
CA LEU A 177 21.20 12.11 6.96
C LEU A 177 21.26 11.38 8.30
N ALA A 178 21.33 12.11 9.42
CA ALA A 178 21.31 11.54 10.75
C ALA A 178 20.00 10.79 11.06
N LEU A 179 18.84 11.34 10.66
CA LEU A 179 17.55 10.69 10.80
C LEU A 179 17.50 9.35 10.03
N ARG A 180 17.99 9.34 8.78
CA ARG A 180 18.13 8.10 8.00
C ARG A 180 19.01 7.08 8.69
N GLN A 181 20.12 7.51 9.27
CA GLN A 181 21.03 6.63 9.99
C GLN A 181 20.38 6.04 11.25
N VAL A 182 19.65 6.84 12.04
CA VAL A 182 18.89 6.36 13.20
C VAL A 182 17.87 5.29 12.78
N LEU A 183 17.09 5.55 11.73
CA LEU A 183 16.13 4.58 11.20
C LEU A 183 16.81 3.29 10.67
N ALA A 184 18.00 3.42 10.07
CA ALA A 184 18.73 2.29 9.50
C ALA A 184 19.48 1.46 10.56
N THR A 185 19.77 2.02 11.74
CA THR A 185 20.57 1.35 12.80
C THR A 185 19.75 1.13 14.06
N GLN A 186 19.42 2.18 14.81
CA GLN A 186 18.77 2.07 16.12
C GLN A 186 17.32 1.60 16.04
N LEU A 187 16.57 2.06 15.02
CA LEU A 187 15.16 1.74 14.81
C LEU A 187 14.93 0.81 13.60
N ARG A 188 15.97 0.07 13.20
CA ARG A 188 15.94 -0.79 12.01
C ARG A 188 14.81 -1.82 12.07
N GLN A 189 14.57 -2.40 13.24
CA GLN A 189 13.54 -3.43 13.38
C GLN A 189 12.13 -2.84 13.24
N GLU A 190 11.91 -1.64 13.76
CA GLU A 190 10.64 -0.93 13.64
C GLU A 190 10.42 -0.42 12.23
N ALA A 191 11.44 0.14 11.60
CA ALA A 191 11.40 0.65 10.23
C ALA A 191 11.22 -0.44 9.18
N ALA A 192 11.66 -1.68 9.45
CA ALA A 192 11.54 -2.81 8.53
C ALA A 192 10.08 -3.18 8.19
N GLY A 193 9.12 -2.80 9.04
CA GLY A 193 7.68 -3.03 8.76
C GLY A 193 7.12 -2.15 7.65
N TYR A 194 7.87 -1.15 7.18
CA TYR A 194 7.45 -0.19 6.17
C TYR A 194 8.29 -0.29 4.91
N ALA A 195 7.64 -0.18 3.75
CA ALA A 195 8.31 -0.14 2.43
C ALA A 195 8.89 1.27 2.20
N LEU A 196 9.93 1.63 2.94
CA LEU A 196 10.60 2.91 2.73
C LEU A 196 11.29 2.90 1.37
N PRO A 197 11.11 3.94 0.52
CA PRO A 197 11.71 3.98 -0.80
C PRO A 197 13.24 4.05 -0.69
N ILE A 198 13.89 2.95 -0.97
CA ILE A 198 15.33 2.87 -1.22
C ILE A 198 15.49 3.00 -2.74
N ALA A 199 16.35 3.90 -3.21
CA ALA A 199 16.60 4.08 -4.63
C ALA A 199 17.13 2.77 -5.25
N GLY A 200 16.43 2.25 -6.24
CA GLY A 200 16.74 1.00 -6.95
C GLY A 200 15.57 0.02 -6.99
N THR A 201 15.73 -1.10 -7.69
CA THR A 201 14.79 -2.23 -7.66
C THR A 201 14.60 -2.65 -6.20
N ALA A 202 13.40 -2.55 -5.68
CA ALA A 202 13.11 -2.78 -4.27
C ALA A 202 13.57 -4.21 -3.86
N PRO A 203 14.63 -4.36 -3.05
CA PRO A 203 15.03 -5.66 -2.56
C PRO A 203 13.91 -6.23 -1.68
N TRP A 204 13.88 -7.55 -1.53
CA TRP A 204 13.03 -8.21 -0.56
C TRP A 204 13.36 -7.70 0.84
N GLN A 205 12.35 -7.19 1.56
CA GLN A 205 12.50 -6.58 2.87
C GLN A 205 11.82 -7.42 3.95
N ASP A 206 12.35 -7.39 5.18
CA ASP A 206 11.65 -7.97 6.34
C ASP A 206 10.36 -7.18 6.59
N THR A 207 9.23 -7.89 6.62
CA THR A 207 7.91 -7.28 6.81
C THR A 207 7.47 -7.21 8.26
N ARG A 208 8.19 -7.83 9.20
CA ARG A 208 7.80 -8.08 10.59
C ARG A 208 6.56 -8.99 10.76
N LEU A 209 5.96 -9.45 9.67
CA LEU A 209 4.85 -10.39 9.70
C LEU A 209 5.38 -11.82 9.83
N TRP A 210 4.81 -12.60 10.71
CA TRP A 210 5.11 -14.02 10.78
C TRP A 210 4.42 -14.77 9.66
N CYS A 211 5.09 -15.75 9.08
CA CYS A 211 4.50 -16.60 8.06
C CYS A 211 3.32 -17.41 8.66
N PRO A 212 2.10 -17.25 8.17
CA PRO A 212 0.96 -17.98 8.72
C PRO A 212 0.94 -19.46 8.33
N ARG A 213 1.79 -19.86 7.38
CA ARG A 213 1.92 -21.26 6.96
C ARG A 213 2.76 -22.07 7.94
N CYS A 214 3.92 -21.59 8.33
CA CYS A 214 4.84 -22.30 9.22
C CYS A 214 4.93 -21.73 10.64
N GLY A 215 4.64 -20.44 10.84
CA GLY A 215 4.76 -19.75 12.13
C GLY A 215 6.18 -19.60 12.66
N GLN A 216 7.21 -20.01 11.89
CA GLN A 216 8.59 -20.08 12.35
C GLN A 216 9.46 -18.94 11.85
N ARG A 217 9.20 -18.45 10.67
CA ARG A 217 9.95 -17.38 10.00
C ARG A 217 9.06 -16.19 9.69
N ARG A 218 9.68 -15.02 9.59
CA ARG A 218 8.99 -13.83 9.10
C ARG A 218 8.86 -13.87 7.59
N LEU A 219 7.85 -13.18 7.08
CA LEU A 219 7.70 -12.93 5.66
C LEU A 219 8.71 -11.86 5.23
N VAL A 220 9.28 -12.05 4.06
CA VAL A 220 9.92 -10.99 3.30
C VAL A 220 9.00 -10.52 2.21
N GLY A 221 9.04 -9.24 1.87
CA GLY A 221 8.06 -8.66 0.97
C GLY A 221 8.59 -7.55 0.08
N GLN A 222 7.81 -7.25 -0.94
CA GLN A 222 7.93 -6.08 -1.78
C GLN A 222 6.55 -5.41 -1.83
N LEU A 223 6.49 -4.11 -1.56
CA LEU A 223 5.27 -3.31 -1.67
C LEU A 223 5.52 -2.16 -2.63
N ARG A 224 4.77 -2.15 -3.72
CA ARG A 224 4.74 -1.06 -4.71
C ARG A 224 3.33 -0.48 -4.76
N ALA A 225 2.95 0.28 -3.75
CA ALA A 225 1.60 0.81 -3.58
C ALA A 225 1.14 1.68 -4.77
N SER A 226 2.08 2.37 -5.45
CA SER A 226 1.78 3.19 -6.63
C SER A 226 1.24 2.40 -7.84
N VAL A 227 1.56 1.12 -7.93
CA VAL A 227 1.04 0.20 -8.94
C VAL A 227 0.15 -0.88 -8.34
N GLY A 228 -0.19 -0.74 -7.05
CA GLY A 228 -1.07 -1.66 -6.34
C GLY A 228 -0.48 -3.05 -6.13
N GLU A 229 0.84 -3.22 -6.11
CA GLU A 229 1.46 -4.54 -5.99
C GLU A 229 1.94 -4.84 -4.57
N LEU A 230 1.60 -6.02 -4.08
CA LEU A 230 2.13 -6.60 -2.85
C LEU A 230 2.58 -8.03 -3.13
N LEU A 231 3.86 -8.32 -2.83
CA LEU A 231 4.46 -9.64 -2.90
C LEU A 231 4.97 -10.02 -1.50
N LEU A 232 4.55 -11.17 -0.98
CA LEU A 232 5.00 -11.69 0.32
C LEU A 232 5.41 -13.16 0.19
N ARG A 233 6.58 -13.52 0.66
CA ARG A 233 7.03 -14.92 0.73
C ARG A 233 7.62 -15.25 2.09
N CYS A 234 7.64 -16.53 2.45
CA CYS A 234 8.36 -17.00 3.64
C CYS A 234 9.87 -16.83 3.42
N ALA A 235 10.59 -16.42 4.46
CA ALA A 235 12.05 -16.37 4.44
C ALA A 235 12.70 -17.77 4.60
N ASP A 236 11.90 -18.80 4.85
CA ASP A 236 12.34 -20.19 4.94
C ASP A 236 12.14 -20.87 3.57
N ASP A 237 13.21 -21.28 2.93
CA ASP A 237 13.19 -21.90 1.61
C ASP A 237 12.41 -23.24 1.62
N ALA A 238 12.45 -24.00 2.72
CA ALA A 238 11.67 -25.22 2.85
C ALA A 238 10.15 -24.94 2.87
N CYS A 239 9.74 -23.89 3.56
CA CYS A 239 8.36 -23.42 3.56
C CYS A 239 7.95 -22.80 2.21
N ALA A 240 8.83 -22.05 1.58
CA ALA A 240 8.62 -21.44 0.27
C ALA A 240 8.58 -22.51 -0.84
N SER A 241 9.48 -23.52 -0.81
CA SER A 241 9.56 -24.56 -1.83
C SER A 241 8.38 -25.52 -1.82
N LEU A 242 7.77 -25.76 -0.65
CA LEU A 242 6.55 -26.58 -0.54
C LEU A 242 5.36 -25.98 -1.32
N SER A 243 5.46 -24.71 -1.66
CA SER A 243 4.39 -24.00 -2.37
C SER A 243 4.85 -23.29 -3.62
N GLN A 244 6.15 -23.15 -3.86
CA GLN A 244 6.78 -22.27 -4.87
C GLN A 244 6.10 -20.88 -4.99
N ASP A 245 5.22 -20.57 -4.04
CA ASP A 245 4.30 -19.46 -4.10
C ASP A 245 4.59 -18.44 -3.05
N LEU A 246 4.37 -17.25 -3.46
CA LEU A 246 4.17 -16.12 -2.58
C LEU A 246 2.96 -16.41 -1.67
N VAL A 247 3.07 -16.06 -0.40
CA VAL A 247 1.92 -16.08 0.53
C VAL A 247 0.86 -15.09 0.05
N VAL A 248 1.31 -13.98 -0.54
CA VAL A 248 0.47 -13.01 -1.24
C VAL A 248 1.18 -12.63 -2.53
N GLU A 249 0.46 -12.70 -3.62
CA GLU A 249 0.90 -12.24 -4.94
C GLU A 249 -0.23 -11.50 -5.62
N GLY A 250 0.09 -10.35 -6.20
CA GLY A 250 -0.84 -9.75 -7.13
C GLY A 250 -0.82 -8.24 -7.20
N GLN A 251 -1.49 -7.77 -8.23
CA GLN A 251 -1.82 -6.37 -8.43
C GLN A 251 -3.22 -6.11 -7.90
N TRP A 252 -3.35 -5.16 -6.99
CA TRP A 252 -4.56 -4.82 -6.26
C TRP A 252 -5.09 -3.42 -6.64
N GLY A 253 -4.62 -2.88 -7.77
CA GLY A 253 -5.02 -1.58 -8.29
C GLY A 253 -4.93 -0.47 -7.25
N GLY A 254 -5.95 0.36 -7.17
CA GLY A 254 -6.05 1.46 -6.20
C GLY A 254 -6.21 1.03 -4.74
N LEU A 255 -6.49 -0.26 -4.47
CA LEU A 255 -6.72 -0.77 -3.12
C LEU A 255 -5.55 -0.50 -2.16
N LEU A 256 -4.31 -0.48 -2.66
CA LEU A 256 -3.11 -0.24 -1.85
C LEU A 256 -2.64 1.22 -1.88
N ALA A 257 -3.39 2.12 -2.52
CA ALA A 257 -3.00 3.52 -2.64
C ALA A 257 -2.80 4.17 -1.25
N GLY A 258 -1.71 4.93 -1.12
CA GLY A 258 -1.37 5.66 0.10
C GLY A 258 -0.74 4.83 1.21
N LEU A 259 -0.70 3.49 1.11
CA LEU A 259 -0.08 2.63 2.10
C LEU A 259 1.42 2.48 1.88
N ASN A 260 2.18 2.40 2.98
CA ASN A 260 3.63 2.15 2.99
C ASN A 260 3.99 0.94 3.87
N GLY A 261 3.05 0.47 4.70
CA GLY A 261 3.26 -0.64 5.62
C GLY A 261 2.77 -1.98 5.04
N TYR A 262 3.56 -3.01 5.19
CA TYR A 262 3.19 -4.38 4.78
C TYR A 262 1.96 -4.90 5.54
N LYS A 263 1.87 -4.60 6.84
CA LYS A 263 0.75 -5.01 7.71
C LYS A 263 -0.55 -4.37 7.26
N SER A 264 -0.55 -3.06 7.02
CA SER A 264 -1.71 -2.30 6.57
C SER A 264 -2.18 -2.77 5.19
N ALA A 265 -1.22 -2.95 4.25
CA ALA A 265 -1.51 -3.45 2.91
C ALA A 265 -2.15 -4.84 2.95
N LEU A 266 -1.57 -5.77 3.73
CA LEU A 266 -2.12 -7.12 3.88
C LEU A 266 -3.50 -7.11 4.55
N SER A 267 -3.69 -6.32 5.61
CA SER A 267 -4.98 -6.21 6.31
C SER A 267 -6.08 -5.69 5.37
N ARG A 268 -5.76 -4.73 4.52
CA ARG A 268 -6.71 -4.20 3.53
C ARG A 268 -7.08 -5.23 2.47
N ILE A 269 -6.11 -5.99 1.96
CA ILE A 269 -6.35 -7.11 1.04
C ILE A 269 -7.25 -8.16 1.70
N MET A 270 -6.94 -8.56 2.93
CA MET A 270 -7.71 -9.58 3.64
C MET A 270 -9.17 -9.16 3.87
N ARG A 271 -9.40 -7.88 4.21
CA ARG A 271 -10.77 -7.35 4.32
C ARG A 271 -11.50 -7.32 2.99
N TRP A 272 -10.82 -6.89 1.93
CA TRP A 272 -11.41 -6.92 0.59
C TRP A 272 -11.82 -8.33 0.19
N VAL A 273 -10.95 -9.33 0.43
CA VAL A 273 -11.24 -10.75 0.16
C VAL A 273 -12.42 -11.25 1.00
N ASP A 274 -12.47 -10.92 2.30
CA ASP A 274 -13.60 -11.29 3.16
C ASP A 274 -14.92 -10.73 2.62
N HIS A 275 -14.91 -9.42 2.29
CA HIS A 275 -16.14 -8.75 1.85
C HIS A 275 -16.60 -9.19 0.47
N HIS A 276 -15.71 -9.26 -0.51
CA HIS A 276 -16.07 -9.49 -1.92
C HIS A 276 -16.05 -10.96 -2.32
N CYS A 277 -15.13 -11.76 -1.76
CA CYS A 277 -15.00 -13.15 -2.16
C CYS A 277 -15.77 -14.09 -1.21
N LEU A 278 -15.48 -14.04 0.08
CA LEU A 278 -16.04 -15.03 1.01
C LEU A 278 -17.53 -14.85 1.25
N ARG A 279 -18.04 -13.62 1.25
CA ARG A 279 -19.48 -13.37 1.39
C ARG A 279 -20.25 -13.58 0.10
N ALA A 280 -19.61 -13.52 -1.05
CA ALA A 280 -20.25 -13.76 -2.34
C ALA A 280 -20.33 -15.24 -2.70
N LEU A 281 -19.42 -16.09 -2.20
CA LEU A 281 -19.37 -17.51 -2.46
C LEU A 281 -20.69 -18.23 -2.17
N PRO A 282 -21.30 -18.09 -0.97
CA PRO A 282 -22.52 -18.82 -0.61
C PRO A 282 -23.71 -18.52 -1.53
N ALA A 283 -23.80 -17.31 -2.01
CA ALA A 283 -24.90 -16.83 -2.82
C ALA A 283 -24.67 -17.01 -4.33
N GLY A 284 -23.49 -17.50 -4.74
CA GLY A 284 -23.10 -17.54 -6.15
C GLY A 284 -23.06 -16.17 -6.82
N HIS A 285 -22.94 -15.11 -6.03
CA HIS A 285 -22.90 -13.75 -6.55
C HIS A 285 -21.61 -13.47 -7.30
N PRO A 286 -21.69 -12.77 -8.43
CA PRO A 286 -20.49 -12.32 -9.11
C PRO A 286 -19.72 -11.30 -8.28
N ILE A 287 -18.40 -11.37 -8.36
CA ILE A 287 -17.48 -10.45 -7.68
C ILE A 287 -16.80 -9.51 -8.68
N PRO A 288 -16.39 -8.30 -8.25
CA PRO A 288 -15.55 -7.45 -9.08
C PRO A 288 -14.15 -8.07 -9.21
N TYR A 289 -13.70 -8.25 -10.44
CA TYR A 289 -12.37 -8.81 -10.67
C TYR A 289 -11.28 -7.77 -10.38
N ARG A 290 -10.33 -8.12 -9.53
CA ARG A 290 -9.33 -7.18 -8.98
C ARG A 290 -8.47 -6.44 -10.02
N HIS A 291 -8.31 -6.99 -11.25
CA HIS A 291 -7.51 -6.37 -12.30
C HIS A 291 -8.28 -5.34 -13.12
N CYS A 292 -9.55 -5.57 -13.38
CA CYS A 292 -10.29 -4.77 -14.35
C CYS A 292 -11.67 -4.30 -13.83
N GLY A 293 -12.06 -4.67 -12.61
CA GLY A 293 -13.33 -4.29 -12.01
C GLY A 293 -14.58 -4.96 -12.60
N HIS A 294 -14.43 -5.73 -13.70
CA HIS A 294 -15.58 -6.40 -14.30
C HIS A 294 -16.09 -7.54 -13.41
N SER A 295 -17.40 -7.70 -13.43
CA SER A 295 -18.08 -8.76 -12.69
C SER A 295 -17.67 -10.14 -13.19
N THR A 296 -17.33 -11.05 -12.29
CA THR A 296 -16.89 -12.40 -12.60
C THR A 296 -17.38 -13.42 -11.58
N SER A 297 -17.47 -14.68 -11.99
CA SER A 297 -17.87 -15.79 -11.11
C SER A 297 -16.67 -16.43 -10.43
N ILE A 298 -16.92 -17.01 -9.28
CA ILE A 298 -15.99 -17.84 -8.52
C ILE A 298 -16.37 -19.31 -8.72
N ARG A 299 -15.36 -20.18 -8.89
CA ARG A 299 -15.57 -21.63 -8.97
C ARG A 299 -14.64 -22.36 -8.00
N PRO A 300 -15.17 -23.13 -7.05
CA PRO A 300 -14.39 -24.04 -6.22
C PRO A 300 -13.63 -25.07 -7.07
N GLY A 301 -12.44 -25.44 -6.66
CA GLY A 301 -11.66 -26.48 -7.29
C GLY A 301 -10.14 -26.37 -7.07
N PRO A 302 -9.40 -27.46 -7.37
CA PRO A 302 -7.95 -27.45 -7.33
C PRO A 302 -7.37 -26.56 -8.45
N PRO A 303 -6.10 -26.17 -8.38
CA PRO A 303 -5.45 -25.39 -9.43
C PRO A 303 -5.36 -26.17 -10.75
N GLU A 304 -5.78 -25.56 -11.87
CA GLU A 304 -5.86 -26.23 -13.18
C GLU A 304 -4.49 -26.50 -13.83
N ASP A 305 -3.51 -25.60 -13.63
CA ASP A 305 -2.25 -25.60 -14.40
C ASP A 305 -0.99 -26.00 -13.61
N THR A 306 -1.16 -26.58 -12.42
CA THR A 306 -0.02 -26.88 -11.55
C THR A 306 -0.12 -28.24 -10.91
N PRO A 307 0.34 -29.32 -11.61
CA PRO A 307 0.27 -30.71 -11.12
C PRO A 307 0.92 -30.92 -9.75
N TRP A 308 1.93 -30.12 -9.41
CA TRP A 308 2.63 -30.16 -8.12
C TRP A 308 1.84 -29.53 -6.96
N ARG A 309 0.76 -28.82 -7.23
CA ARG A 309 -0.22 -28.36 -6.23
C ARG A 309 -1.32 -29.37 -5.92
N GLY A 310 -1.15 -30.62 -6.35
CA GLY A 310 -2.12 -31.69 -6.09
C GLY A 310 -2.48 -31.79 -4.62
N GLY A 311 -3.79 -31.88 -4.33
CA GLY A 311 -4.33 -31.92 -2.97
C GLY A 311 -4.53 -30.57 -2.31
N LEU A 312 -4.28 -29.44 -3.00
CA LEU A 312 -4.66 -28.11 -2.52
C LEU A 312 -6.08 -27.79 -2.98
N GLU A 313 -6.88 -27.33 -2.05
CA GLU A 313 -8.23 -26.82 -2.29
C GLU A 313 -8.21 -25.30 -2.38
N GLY A 314 -9.04 -24.74 -3.25
CA GLY A 314 -9.14 -23.31 -3.46
C GLY A 314 -10.24 -22.93 -4.43
N PHE A 315 -10.26 -21.72 -4.90
CA PHE A 315 -11.19 -21.31 -5.94
C PHE A 315 -10.53 -20.54 -7.07
N HIS A 316 -11.12 -20.67 -8.25
CA HIS A 316 -10.76 -19.96 -9.46
C HIS A 316 -11.63 -18.72 -9.65
N VAL A 317 -10.99 -17.63 -10.04
CA VAL A 317 -11.65 -16.40 -10.48
C VAL A 317 -11.16 -16.14 -11.91
N ARG A 318 -12.05 -16.27 -12.90
CA ARG A 318 -11.73 -16.06 -14.31
C ARG A 318 -12.56 -14.93 -14.88
N CYS A 319 -11.91 -13.89 -15.35
CA CYS A 319 -12.59 -12.79 -16.01
C CYS A 319 -12.75 -13.05 -17.51
N ALA A 320 -13.99 -12.98 -18.00
CA ALA A 320 -14.29 -13.15 -19.44
C ALA A 320 -13.77 -11.97 -20.27
N VAL A 321 -13.62 -10.78 -19.68
CA VAL A 321 -13.23 -9.55 -20.37
C VAL A 321 -11.71 -9.43 -20.50
N CYS A 322 -10.97 -9.42 -19.39
CA CYS A 322 -9.51 -9.31 -19.44
C CYS A 322 -8.79 -10.65 -19.61
N ARG A 323 -9.53 -11.78 -19.56
CA ARG A 323 -9.04 -13.16 -19.72
C ARG A 323 -8.01 -13.63 -18.69
N HIS A 324 -7.72 -12.83 -17.67
CA HIS A 324 -6.87 -13.26 -16.56
C HIS A 324 -7.61 -14.27 -15.69
N THR A 325 -6.85 -15.21 -15.13
CA THR A 325 -7.33 -16.19 -14.17
C THR A 325 -6.47 -16.11 -12.91
N ASP A 326 -7.12 -16.02 -11.76
CA ASP A 326 -6.49 -16.13 -10.45
C ASP A 326 -6.99 -17.40 -9.76
N TRP A 327 -6.15 -17.97 -8.90
CA TRP A 327 -6.52 -19.05 -8.01
C TRP A 327 -6.13 -18.72 -6.57
N TYR A 328 -7.06 -18.90 -5.65
CA TYR A 328 -6.89 -18.56 -4.25
C TYR A 328 -6.96 -19.82 -3.39
N PRO A 329 -5.90 -20.15 -2.63
CA PRO A 329 -5.92 -21.33 -1.75
C PRO A 329 -6.94 -21.16 -0.61
N LEU A 330 -7.70 -22.23 -0.32
CA LEU A 330 -8.73 -22.21 0.71
C LEU A 330 -8.21 -21.78 2.09
N ARG A 331 -7.03 -22.28 2.47
CA ARG A 331 -6.45 -21.93 3.77
C ARG A 331 -6.13 -20.44 3.90
N GLU A 332 -5.64 -19.77 2.86
CA GLU A 332 -5.38 -18.34 2.88
C GLU A 332 -6.69 -17.54 2.93
N LEU A 333 -7.72 -18.05 2.24
CA LEU A 333 -9.05 -17.45 2.27
C LEU A 333 -9.69 -17.55 3.66
N CYS A 334 -9.64 -18.70 4.29
CA CYS A 334 -10.16 -18.91 5.65
C CYS A 334 -9.51 -17.92 6.64
N LEU A 335 -8.23 -17.58 6.45
CA LEU A 335 -7.55 -16.58 7.27
C LEU A 335 -8.05 -15.16 7.01
N CYS A 336 -8.63 -14.88 5.84
CA CYS A 336 -9.21 -13.58 5.52
C CYS A 336 -10.56 -13.34 6.22
N THR A 337 -11.23 -14.36 6.75
CA THR A 337 -12.46 -14.19 7.53
C THR A 337 -12.23 -13.26 8.72
N SER A 338 -13.29 -12.58 9.19
CA SER A 338 -13.21 -11.71 10.37
C SER A 338 -12.65 -12.41 11.61
N GLU A 339 -13.02 -13.69 11.82
CA GLU A 339 -12.48 -14.53 12.91
C GLU A 339 -11.01 -14.93 12.66
N GLY A 340 -10.64 -15.28 11.43
CA GLY A 340 -9.26 -15.58 11.05
C GLY A 340 -8.35 -14.39 11.29
N GLN A 341 -8.76 -13.20 10.87
CA GLN A 341 -8.02 -11.95 11.09
C GLN A 341 -7.91 -11.62 12.59
N ARG A 342 -8.98 -11.82 13.37
CA ARG A 342 -8.98 -11.62 14.83
C ARG A 342 -8.02 -12.60 15.51
N PHE A 343 -8.08 -13.87 15.14
CA PHE A 343 -7.21 -14.92 15.66
C PHE A 343 -5.74 -14.61 15.37
N TRP A 344 -5.41 -14.24 14.14
CA TRP A 344 -4.03 -13.89 13.76
C TRP A 344 -3.51 -12.62 14.44
N ARG A 345 -4.35 -11.64 14.71
CA ARG A 345 -3.95 -10.46 15.50
C ARG A 345 -3.64 -10.79 16.96
N GLU A 346 -4.42 -11.69 17.56
CA GLU A 346 -4.23 -12.11 18.95
C GLU A 346 -3.05 -13.07 19.09
N TYR A 347 -2.88 -13.97 18.13
CA TYR A 347 -1.76 -14.92 18.05
C TYR A 347 -0.94 -14.66 16.78
N PRO A 348 0.02 -13.72 16.80
CA PRO A 348 0.76 -13.35 15.58
C PRO A 348 1.59 -14.51 14.99
N ARG A 349 1.95 -15.51 15.83
CA ARG A 349 2.67 -16.71 15.41
C ARG A 349 1.74 -17.90 15.36
N ILE A 350 1.15 -18.11 14.19
CA ILE A 350 0.29 -19.26 13.91
C ILE A 350 0.93 -20.14 12.84
N ARG A 351 0.48 -21.38 12.76
CA ARG A 351 0.74 -22.29 11.64
C ARG A 351 -0.56 -22.86 11.10
N ALA A 352 -0.70 -22.91 9.80
CA ALA A 352 -1.78 -23.61 9.14
C ALA A 352 -1.45 -25.10 9.09
N LEU A 353 -2.36 -25.94 9.54
CA LEU A 353 -2.26 -27.39 9.37
C LEU A 353 -2.80 -27.82 8.00
N PRO A 354 -2.45 -29.00 7.49
CA PRO A 354 -3.02 -29.54 6.27
C PRO A 354 -4.56 -29.57 6.35
N VAL A 355 -5.22 -29.21 5.26
CA VAL A 355 -6.67 -29.29 5.12
C VAL A 355 -7.08 -30.76 5.25
N ARG A 356 -8.14 -31.05 6.00
CA ARG A 356 -8.66 -32.38 6.19
C ARG A 356 -10.12 -32.48 5.73
N GLU A 357 -10.45 -33.58 5.07
CA GLU A 357 -11.84 -33.91 4.80
C GLU A 357 -12.53 -34.32 6.08
N VAL A 358 -13.74 -33.82 6.28
CA VAL A 358 -14.63 -34.13 7.40
C VAL A 358 -16.07 -34.28 6.90
N ASP A 359 -16.92 -34.88 7.68
CA ASP A 359 -18.35 -34.92 7.41
C ASP A 359 -19.10 -34.08 8.44
N VAL A 360 -20.02 -33.24 7.97
CA VAL A 360 -20.89 -32.42 8.82
C VAL A 360 -22.34 -32.76 8.49
N ALA A 361 -22.94 -33.56 9.33
CA ALA A 361 -24.34 -33.97 9.17
C ALA A 361 -24.66 -34.64 7.81
N GLY A 362 -23.74 -35.47 7.29
CA GLY A 362 -23.87 -36.14 5.99
C GLY A 362 -23.42 -35.28 4.79
N ARG A 363 -22.88 -34.08 5.03
CA ARG A 363 -22.36 -33.21 3.98
C ARG A 363 -20.82 -33.22 3.99
N PRO A 364 -20.17 -33.60 2.86
CA PRO A 364 -18.72 -33.52 2.74
C PRO A 364 -18.21 -32.09 2.97
N ALA A 365 -17.22 -31.96 3.82
CA ALA A 365 -16.68 -30.69 4.22
C ALA A 365 -15.16 -30.73 4.36
N LEU A 366 -14.54 -29.56 4.40
CA LEU A 366 -13.11 -29.36 4.53
C LEU A 366 -12.83 -28.56 5.83
N LEU A 367 -11.96 -29.10 6.66
CA LEU A 367 -11.50 -28.45 7.90
C LEU A 367 -10.13 -27.82 7.67
N THR A 368 -10.07 -26.52 7.85
CA THR A 368 -8.83 -25.76 7.96
C THR A 368 -8.56 -25.40 9.41
N ARG A 369 -7.41 -25.78 9.94
CA ARG A 369 -6.99 -25.46 11.31
C ARG A 369 -5.77 -24.55 11.31
N TYR A 370 -5.89 -23.43 12.02
CA TYR A 370 -4.76 -22.60 12.43
C TYR A 370 -4.46 -22.83 13.89
N GLN A 371 -3.19 -23.05 14.20
CA GLN A 371 -2.75 -23.31 15.57
C GLN A 371 -1.69 -22.29 15.96
N SER A 372 -1.80 -21.72 17.16
CA SER A 372 -0.71 -20.91 17.72
C SER A 372 0.54 -21.77 17.90
N VAL A 373 1.72 -21.18 17.67
CA VAL A 373 3.00 -21.94 17.76
C VAL A 373 3.26 -22.47 19.15
N ASP A 374 2.78 -21.78 20.17
CA ASP A 374 2.84 -22.19 21.58
C ASP A 374 1.78 -23.25 21.96
N LEU A 375 0.97 -23.70 21.01
CA LEU A 375 -0.09 -24.70 21.16
C LEU A 375 -1.24 -24.32 22.11
N ARG A 376 -1.31 -23.05 22.56
CA ARG A 376 -2.33 -22.59 23.51
C ARG A 376 -3.70 -22.39 22.89
N ALA A 377 -3.76 -22.09 21.60
CA ALA A 377 -5.01 -21.81 20.93
C ALA A 377 -5.04 -22.39 19.51
N HIS A 378 -6.24 -22.70 19.04
CA HIS A 378 -6.47 -22.99 17.64
C HIS A 378 -7.80 -22.40 17.15
N LEU A 379 -7.88 -22.18 15.86
CA LEU A 379 -9.07 -21.79 15.14
C LEU A 379 -9.36 -22.86 14.08
N ASP A 380 -10.52 -23.47 14.16
CA ASP A 380 -11.07 -24.39 13.18
C ASP A 380 -12.10 -23.68 12.33
N ILE A 381 -11.95 -23.79 11.02
CA ILE A 381 -12.92 -23.30 10.05
C ILE A 381 -13.31 -24.47 9.15
N VAL A 382 -14.59 -24.79 9.17
CA VAL A 382 -15.16 -25.87 8.36
C VAL A 382 -15.98 -25.28 7.25
N VAL A 383 -15.68 -25.66 6.02
CA VAL A 383 -16.39 -25.21 4.82
C VAL A 383 -16.97 -26.41 4.06
N ALA A 384 -18.10 -26.22 3.41
CA ALA A 384 -18.66 -27.21 2.51
C ALA A 384 -17.72 -27.46 1.32
N ARG A 385 -17.51 -28.71 0.93
CA ARG A 385 -16.54 -29.04 -0.13
C ARG A 385 -16.96 -28.55 -1.52
N ASP A 386 -18.25 -28.50 -1.77
CA ASP A 386 -18.84 -28.15 -3.07
C ASP A 386 -18.97 -26.64 -3.30
N THR A 387 -19.25 -25.88 -2.25
CA THR A 387 -19.55 -24.44 -2.35
C THR A 387 -18.57 -23.54 -1.60
N TYR A 388 -17.79 -24.11 -0.68
CA TYR A 388 -16.94 -23.41 0.30
C TYR A 388 -17.74 -22.50 1.26
N ASP A 389 -19.05 -22.74 1.39
CA ASP A 389 -19.84 -22.12 2.45
C ASP A 389 -19.24 -22.46 3.81
N ILE A 390 -19.09 -21.45 4.65
CA ILE A 390 -18.63 -21.64 6.01
C ILE A 390 -19.76 -22.32 6.80
N LEU A 391 -19.53 -23.58 7.18
CA LEU A 391 -20.49 -24.38 7.95
C LEU A 391 -20.29 -24.18 9.46
N ASP A 392 -19.06 -24.00 9.89
CA ASP A 392 -18.73 -23.86 11.31
C ASP A 392 -17.40 -23.12 11.52
N MET A 393 -17.31 -22.36 12.59
CA MET A 393 -16.07 -21.74 13.06
C MET A 393 -15.96 -21.93 14.58
N ARG A 394 -14.92 -22.65 15.00
CA ARG A 394 -14.68 -22.94 16.43
C ARG A 394 -13.31 -22.45 16.84
N ARG A 395 -13.30 -21.70 17.88
CA ARG A 395 -12.07 -21.25 18.51
C ARG A 395 -11.89 -21.91 19.87
N SER A 396 -10.81 -22.66 20.04
CA SER A 396 -10.42 -23.06 21.40
C SER A 396 -9.61 -21.94 22.06
N ARG A 397 -9.94 -21.67 23.29
CA ARG A 397 -9.12 -20.86 24.18
C ARG A 397 -8.40 -21.78 25.17
N PRO A 398 -7.22 -21.35 25.72
CA PRO A 398 -6.54 -22.12 26.76
C PRO A 398 -7.40 -22.32 27.99
#